data_6546e59fc84eb448ac7ad9d97cf37ce5
#
_entry.id   6546e59fc84eb448ac7ad9d97cf37ce5
#
_cell.length_a   1.000
_cell.length_b   1.000
_cell.length_c   1.000
_cell.angle_alpha   90.00
_cell.angle_beta   90.00
_cell.angle_gamma   90.00
#
_symmetry.space_group_name_H-M   'P 1'
#
loop_
_entity.id
_entity.type
_entity.pdbx_description
1 polymer ?
#
loop_
_entity_poly.entity_id
_entity_poly.type
_entity_poly.pdbx_seq_one_letter_code
_entity_poly.pdbx_strand_id
1 'polypeptide(L)'
;MDIENIQAVKESTRDISNVTRMKNRFGNRFKILCGVDTLAMEELLMGADGWVAGLVDAFPRETVAIYRLVKAGRIEEALAIYRWFLPILELDISPQLVQNIKLAEVMTGIGTEHVRAPRHILVGAERERVIAILEQGLANRPELPDYLSIEVANTIGELV
;
A
#
# COMPACT_ATOMS: atom_id res chain seq x y z
N MET A 1 -10.56 -13.71 23.98
CA MET A 1 -11.72 -13.84 23.08
C MET A 1 -11.26 -14.71 21.92
N ASP A 2 -11.79 -15.92 21.85
CA ASP A 2 -11.30 -16.95 20.93
C ASP A 2 -12.33 -17.15 19.82
N ILE A 3 -12.39 -16.15 18.91
CA ILE A 3 -13.19 -16.25 17.68
C ILE A 3 -12.26 -16.83 16.64
N GLU A 4 -12.36 -18.12 16.38
CA GLU A 4 -11.44 -18.88 15.53
C GLU A 4 -11.45 -18.41 14.08
N ASN A 5 -12.59 -17.96 13.57
CA ASN A 5 -12.73 -17.50 12.18
C ASN A 5 -12.17 -16.09 11.91
N ILE A 6 -11.73 -15.35 12.94
CA ILE A 6 -10.95 -14.12 12.71
C ILE A 6 -9.49 -14.50 12.51
N GLN A 7 -9.00 -14.41 11.28
CA GLN A 7 -7.66 -14.84 10.88
C GLN A 7 -6.68 -13.68 10.68
N ALA A 8 -7.17 -12.49 10.35
CA ALA A 8 -6.33 -11.33 10.04
C ALA A 8 -6.92 -10.03 10.57
N VAL A 9 -6.07 -9.03 10.73
CA VAL A 9 -6.41 -7.65 11.07
C VAL A 9 -5.79 -6.72 10.04
N LYS A 10 -6.56 -5.80 9.46
CA LYS A 10 -6.02 -4.66 8.73
C LYS A 10 -5.75 -3.54 9.74
N GLU A 11 -4.46 -3.22 9.92
CA GLU A 11 -4.00 -2.16 10.82
C GLU A 11 -4.08 -0.81 10.09
N SER A 12 -4.79 0.17 10.63
CA SER A 12 -4.97 1.49 10.03
C SER A 12 -5.00 2.62 11.07
N THR A 13 -4.35 2.42 12.22
CA THR A 13 -4.40 3.39 13.33
C THR A 13 -3.41 4.56 13.17
N ARG A 14 -2.50 4.52 12.19
CA ARG A 14 -1.37 5.46 12.01
C ARG A 14 -0.34 5.44 13.15
N ASP A 15 -0.34 4.41 13.97
CA ASP A 15 0.67 4.17 15.01
C ASP A 15 1.45 2.89 14.67
N ILE A 16 2.62 3.03 14.04
CA ILE A 16 3.45 1.92 13.62
C ILE A 16 3.83 0.98 14.76
N SER A 17 3.88 1.48 16.00
CA SER A 17 4.18 0.66 17.18
C SER A 17 3.08 -0.36 17.48
N ASN A 18 1.90 -0.18 16.89
CA ASN A 18 0.76 -1.07 17.09
C ASN A 18 1.00 -2.47 16.51
N VAL A 19 1.72 -2.57 15.40
CA VAL A 19 2.15 -3.87 14.85
C VAL A 19 2.96 -4.64 15.89
N THR A 20 3.96 -4.00 16.49
CA THR A 20 4.79 -4.61 17.55
C THR A 20 3.95 -5.00 18.77
N ARG A 21 3.02 -4.12 19.21
CA ARG A 21 2.11 -4.43 20.33
C ARG A 21 1.25 -5.65 20.04
N MET A 22 0.70 -5.76 18.83
CA MET A 22 -0.12 -6.91 18.44
C MET A 22 0.71 -8.20 18.39
N LYS A 23 1.91 -8.15 17.80
CA LYS A 23 2.83 -9.30 17.77
C LYS A 23 3.21 -9.74 19.20
N ASN A 24 3.55 -8.81 20.10
CA ASN A 24 3.86 -9.12 21.49
C ASN A 24 2.68 -9.73 22.25
N ARG A 25 1.46 -9.25 21.98
CA ARG A 25 0.27 -9.70 22.69
C ARG A 25 -0.30 -11.02 22.18
N PHE A 26 -0.27 -11.22 20.87
CA PHE A 26 -0.99 -12.30 20.19
C PHE A 26 -0.08 -13.28 19.45
N GLY A 27 1.24 -13.02 19.40
CA GLY A 27 2.17 -13.83 18.61
C GLY A 27 1.76 -13.92 17.15
N ASN A 28 1.64 -15.12 16.64
CA ASN A 28 1.22 -15.40 15.26
C ASN A 28 -0.28 -15.75 15.14
N ARG A 29 -1.08 -15.49 16.17
CA ARG A 29 -2.52 -15.81 16.17
C ARG A 29 -3.26 -15.09 15.03
N PHE A 30 -2.86 -13.89 14.67
CA PHE A 30 -3.44 -13.11 13.58
C PHE A 30 -2.39 -12.74 12.55
N LYS A 31 -2.78 -12.73 11.28
CA LYS A 31 -2.01 -12.04 10.25
C LYS A 31 -2.29 -10.53 10.36
N ILE A 32 -1.24 -9.72 10.35
CA ILE A 32 -1.34 -8.27 10.44
C ILE A 32 -1.07 -7.71 9.04
N LEU A 33 -2.06 -6.99 8.50
CA LEU A 33 -1.98 -6.39 7.17
C LEU A 33 -1.91 -4.87 7.32
N CYS A 34 -0.88 -4.25 6.77
CA CYS A 34 -0.76 -2.79 6.73
C CYS A 34 -1.97 -2.19 6.03
N GLY A 35 -2.52 -1.14 6.58
CA GLY A 35 -3.74 -0.51 6.07
C GLY A 35 -3.59 0.98 5.77
N VAL A 36 -2.41 1.56 6.03
CA VAL A 36 -2.08 2.96 5.72
C VAL A 36 -0.89 2.96 4.77
N ASP A 37 -1.12 3.37 3.52
CA ASP A 37 -0.12 3.27 2.46
C ASP A 37 1.20 3.98 2.79
N THR A 38 1.15 5.13 3.45
CA THR A 38 2.32 5.91 3.84
C THR A 38 3.10 5.36 5.04
N LEU A 39 2.65 4.27 5.65
CA LEU A 39 3.32 3.59 6.78
C LEU A 39 3.65 2.13 6.46
N ALA A 40 3.36 1.69 5.24
CA ALA A 40 3.42 0.28 4.89
C ALA A 40 4.83 -0.29 4.98
N MET A 41 5.85 0.46 4.59
CA MET A 41 7.23 -0.01 4.66
C MET A 41 7.66 -0.22 6.12
N GLU A 42 7.38 0.74 6.98
CA GLU A 42 7.68 0.69 8.40
C GLU A 42 6.95 -0.48 9.09
N GLU A 43 5.66 -0.64 8.80
CA GLU A 43 4.86 -1.73 9.36
C GLU A 43 5.35 -3.11 8.90
N LEU A 44 5.75 -3.26 7.62
CA LEU A 44 6.34 -4.48 7.10
C LEU A 44 7.66 -4.81 7.81
N LEU A 45 8.50 -3.80 8.09
CA LEU A 45 9.75 -3.96 8.85
C LEU A 45 9.49 -4.34 10.31
N MET A 46 8.39 -3.85 10.92
CA MET A 46 7.97 -4.24 12.26
C MET A 46 7.31 -5.63 12.33
N GLY A 47 7.21 -6.33 11.22
CA GLY A 47 6.74 -7.71 11.16
C GLY A 47 5.29 -7.88 10.71
N ALA A 48 4.68 -6.88 10.07
CA ALA A 48 3.40 -7.07 9.40
C ALA A 48 3.51 -8.15 8.31
N ASP A 49 2.46 -8.93 8.15
CA ASP A 49 2.45 -10.09 7.25
C ASP A 49 2.16 -9.71 5.79
N GLY A 50 1.47 -8.59 5.58
CA GLY A 50 1.08 -8.13 4.26
C GLY A 50 0.67 -6.66 4.22
N TRP A 51 0.16 -6.24 3.07
CA TRP A 51 -0.28 -4.86 2.81
C TRP A 51 -1.57 -4.85 2.00
N VAL A 52 -2.62 -4.20 2.51
CA VAL A 52 -3.88 -3.94 1.82
C VAL A 52 -3.88 -2.47 1.43
N ALA A 53 -3.25 -2.18 0.31
CA ALA A 53 -3.00 -0.84 -0.20
C ALA A 53 -4.20 -0.24 -0.95
N GLY A 54 -4.32 1.10 -0.92
CA GLY A 54 -5.26 1.85 -1.75
C GLY A 54 -4.68 2.14 -3.13
N LEU A 55 -3.47 2.69 -3.19
CA LEU A 55 -2.81 3.04 -4.45
C LEU A 55 -2.34 1.83 -5.27
N VAL A 56 -2.43 0.59 -4.74
CA VAL A 56 -2.17 -0.63 -5.51
C VAL A 56 -3.06 -0.73 -6.75
N ASP A 57 -4.27 -0.18 -6.70
CA ASP A 57 -5.21 -0.19 -7.80
C ASP A 57 -4.65 0.52 -9.04
N ALA A 58 -3.82 1.54 -8.85
CA ALA A 58 -3.15 2.29 -9.93
C ALA A 58 -1.68 1.88 -10.13
N PHE A 59 -0.99 1.39 -9.09
CA PHE A 59 0.44 1.06 -9.10
C PHE A 59 0.73 -0.35 -8.55
N PRO A 60 0.12 -1.41 -9.11
CA PRO A 60 0.25 -2.77 -8.56
C PRO A 60 1.69 -3.29 -8.61
N ARG A 61 2.45 -2.95 -9.65
CA ARG A 61 3.82 -3.44 -9.83
C ARG A 61 4.76 -2.92 -8.75
N GLU A 62 4.70 -1.62 -8.47
CA GLU A 62 5.52 -0.95 -7.46
C GLU A 62 5.18 -1.44 -6.06
N THR A 63 3.89 -1.56 -5.76
CA THR A 63 3.39 -2.07 -4.48
C THR A 63 3.88 -3.49 -4.22
N VAL A 64 3.76 -4.38 -5.20
CA VAL A 64 4.23 -5.77 -5.09
C VAL A 64 5.76 -5.83 -5.00
N ALA A 65 6.47 -4.99 -5.76
CA ALA A 65 7.93 -4.92 -5.71
C ALA A 65 8.41 -4.52 -4.31
N ILE A 66 7.87 -3.46 -3.72
CA ILE A 66 8.20 -3.03 -2.36
C ILE A 66 7.98 -4.17 -1.37
N TYR A 67 6.79 -4.78 -1.39
CA TYR A 67 6.45 -5.89 -0.50
C TYR A 67 7.46 -7.04 -0.59
N ARG A 68 7.74 -7.53 -1.81
CA ARG A 68 8.66 -8.65 -2.02
C ARG A 68 10.09 -8.33 -1.61
N LEU A 69 10.57 -7.13 -1.95
CA LEU A 69 11.91 -6.68 -1.58
C LEU A 69 12.07 -6.59 -0.05
N VAL A 70 11.11 -6.02 0.66
CA VAL A 70 11.14 -5.97 2.13
C VAL A 70 11.16 -7.38 2.71
N LYS A 71 10.29 -8.27 2.24
CA LYS A 71 10.23 -9.66 2.73
C LYS A 71 11.50 -10.47 2.43
N ALA A 72 12.22 -10.12 1.38
CA ALA A 72 13.51 -10.71 1.02
C ALA A 72 14.71 -10.05 1.74
N GLY A 73 14.49 -9.03 2.58
CA GLY A 73 15.57 -8.30 3.26
C GLY A 73 16.33 -7.30 2.35
N ARG A 74 15.87 -7.07 1.12
CA ARG A 74 16.45 -6.11 0.17
C ARG A 74 15.94 -4.68 0.44
N ILE A 75 16.23 -4.20 1.65
CA ILE A 75 15.60 -3.00 2.21
C ILE A 75 15.97 -1.73 1.44
N GLU A 76 17.21 -1.55 1.05
CA GLU A 76 17.66 -0.35 0.31
C GLU A 76 16.95 -0.20 -1.04
N GLU A 77 16.73 -1.31 -1.74
CA GLU A 77 16.02 -1.32 -3.01
C GLU A 77 14.52 -1.02 -2.83
N ALA A 78 13.91 -1.61 -1.81
CA ALA A 78 12.52 -1.30 -1.44
C ALA A 78 12.37 0.19 -1.08
N LEU A 79 13.31 0.72 -0.29
CA LEU A 79 13.31 2.10 0.16
C LEU A 79 13.47 3.10 -1.01
N ALA A 80 14.27 2.77 -2.02
CA ALA A 80 14.42 3.60 -3.20
C ALA A 80 13.08 3.75 -3.96
N ILE A 81 12.34 2.64 -4.14
CA ILE A 81 11.02 2.65 -4.78
C ILE A 81 10.01 3.38 -3.88
N TYR A 82 10.02 3.11 -2.58
CA TYR A 82 9.07 3.69 -1.63
C TYR A 82 9.23 5.21 -1.50
N ARG A 83 10.46 5.73 -1.50
CA ARG A 83 10.73 7.18 -1.51
C ARG A 83 10.17 7.89 -2.73
N TRP A 84 10.31 7.27 -3.90
CA TRP A 84 9.68 7.77 -5.12
C TRP A 84 8.15 7.75 -5.01
N PHE A 85 7.61 6.67 -4.42
CA PHE A 85 6.16 6.44 -4.35
C PHE A 85 5.47 7.29 -3.28
N LEU A 86 6.17 7.70 -2.23
CA LEU A 86 5.58 8.36 -1.06
C LEU A 86 4.68 9.56 -1.40
N PRO A 87 5.06 10.52 -2.27
CA PRO A 87 4.17 11.64 -2.62
C PRO A 87 2.85 11.20 -3.26
N ILE A 88 2.84 10.06 -3.96
CA ILE A 88 1.64 9.46 -4.54
C ILE A 88 0.83 8.75 -3.45
N LEU A 89 1.49 8.00 -2.55
CA LEU A 89 0.84 7.32 -1.43
C LEU A 89 0.13 8.30 -0.47
N GLU A 90 0.63 9.53 -0.34
CA GLU A 90 -0.02 10.58 0.44
C GLU A 90 -1.42 10.95 -0.07
N LEU A 91 -1.75 10.64 -1.31
CA LEU A 91 -3.09 10.81 -1.86
C LEU A 91 -4.13 9.89 -1.19
N ASP A 92 -3.68 8.76 -0.60
CA ASP A 92 -4.56 7.81 0.12
C ASP A 92 -4.98 8.32 1.51
N ILE A 93 -4.22 9.22 2.13
CA ILE A 93 -4.56 9.78 3.45
C ILE A 93 -5.42 11.04 3.41
N SER A 94 -6.02 11.33 2.26
CA SER A 94 -6.92 12.45 2.00
C SER A 94 -8.39 12.03 2.25
N PRO A 95 -9.28 12.97 2.62
CA PRO A 95 -10.73 12.74 2.62
C PRO A 95 -11.29 12.33 1.25
N GLN A 96 -10.55 12.63 0.17
CA GLN A 96 -10.89 12.32 -1.21
C GLN A 96 -10.10 11.13 -1.76
N LEU A 97 -9.61 10.24 -0.88
CA LEU A 97 -8.76 9.10 -1.26
C LEU A 97 -9.32 8.29 -2.44
N VAL A 98 -10.63 7.98 -2.44
CA VAL A 98 -11.25 7.18 -3.51
C VAL A 98 -11.18 7.89 -4.86
N GLN A 99 -11.44 9.20 -4.88
CA GLN A 99 -11.37 10.01 -6.09
C GLN A 99 -9.93 10.15 -6.60
N ASN A 100 -8.97 10.30 -5.66
CA ASN A 100 -7.54 10.36 -5.99
C ASN A 100 -7.05 9.06 -6.62
N ILE A 101 -7.40 7.90 -6.03
CA ILE A 101 -7.07 6.58 -6.55
C ILE A 101 -7.68 6.40 -7.94
N LYS A 102 -8.96 6.74 -8.11
CA LYS A 102 -9.64 6.63 -9.41
C LYS A 102 -9.00 7.49 -10.49
N LEU A 103 -8.57 8.70 -10.16
CA LEU A 103 -7.83 9.53 -11.11
C LEU A 103 -6.45 8.94 -11.44
N ALA A 104 -5.77 8.37 -10.45
CA ALA A 104 -4.51 7.66 -10.65
C ALA A 104 -4.68 6.44 -11.58
N GLU A 105 -5.77 5.66 -11.45
CA GLU A 105 -6.09 4.56 -12.36
C GLU A 105 -6.25 5.03 -13.82
N VAL A 106 -6.86 6.19 -14.04
CA VAL A 106 -6.96 6.78 -15.40
C VAL A 106 -5.58 7.11 -15.95
N MET A 107 -4.75 7.77 -15.14
CA MET A 107 -3.43 8.24 -15.59
C MET A 107 -2.44 7.09 -15.82
N THR A 108 -2.65 5.94 -15.18
CA THR A 108 -1.89 4.70 -15.42
C THR A 108 -2.51 3.81 -16.50
N GLY A 109 -3.69 4.14 -17.02
CA GLY A 109 -4.38 3.38 -18.07
C GLY A 109 -5.05 2.09 -17.57
N ILE A 110 -5.27 1.96 -16.26
CA ILE A 110 -5.84 0.73 -15.65
C ILE A 110 -7.35 0.82 -15.46
N GLY A 111 -7.89 2.04 -15.20
CA GLY A 111 -9.29 2.19 -14.82
C GLY A 111 -9.96 3.48 -15.32
N THR A 112 -10.99 3.89 -14.62
CA THR A 112 -11.78 5.09 -14.90
C THR A 112 -11.94 5.94 -13.65
N GLU A 113 -12.16 7.25 -13.79
CA GLU A 113 -12.37 8.16 -12.65
C GLU A 113 -13.81 8.15 -12.10
N HIS A 114 -14.69 7.25 -12.58
CA HIS A 114 -16.05 7.16 -12.07
C HIS A 114 -16.07 6.71 -10.60
N VAL A 115 -16.80 7.45 -9.80
CA VAL A 115 -17.02 7.16 -8.38
C VAL A 115 -18.51 6.94 -8.11
N ARG A 116 -18.79 6.12 -7.11
CA ARG A 116 -20.17 5.85 -6.68
C ARG A 116 -20.71 7.02 -5.87
N ALA A 117 -21.97 7.41 -6.13
CA ALA A 117 -22.67 8.40 -5.31
C ALA A 117 -22.65 8.01 -3.80
N PRO A 118 -22.54 8.96 -2.88
CA PRO A 118 -22.62 10.42 -3.06
C PRO A 118 -21.30 11.10 -3.46
N ARG A 119 -20.24 10.35 -3.76
CA ARG A 119 -18.97 10.95 -4.22
C ARG A 119 -19.13 11.56 -5.60
N HIS A 120 -18.35 12.60 -5.85
CA HIS A 120 -18.19 13.24 -7.16
C HIS A 120 -16.74 13.11 -7.62
N ILE A 121 -16.50 13.08 -8.92
CA ILE A 121 -15.15 13.13 -9.49
C ILE A 121 -14.44 14.42 -9.04
N LEU A 122 -13.12 14.41 -9.04
CA LEU A 122 -12.32 15.61 -8.75
C LEU A 122 -12.52 16.65 -9.86
N VAL A 123 -12.61 17.92 -9.46
CA VAL A 123 -12.74 19.07 -10.37
C VAL A 123 -11.87 20.24 -9.92
N GLY A 124 -11.60 21.18 -10.85
CA GLY A 124 -10.90 22.43 -10.57
C GLY A 124 -9.51 22.23 -9.94
N ALA A 125 -9.12 23.14 -9.07
CA ALA A 125 -7.77 23.19 -8.50
C ALA A 125 -7.33 21.90 -7.77
N GLU A 126 -8.28 21.19 -7.14
CA GLU A 126 -7.94 19.92 -6.47
C GLU A 126 -7.59 18.83 -7.49
N ARG A 127 -8.32 18.74 -8.61
CA ARG A 127 -7.99 17.83 -9.70
C ARG A 127 -6.62 18.15 -10.31
N GLU A 128 -6.36 19.43 -10.57
CA GLU A 128 -5.08 19.90 -11.11
C GLU A 128 -3.91 19.57 -10.18
N ARG A 129 -4.07 19.75 -8.86
CA ARG A 129 -3.07 19.38 -7.85
C ARG A 129 -2.75 17.89 -7.89
N VAL A 130 -3.76 17.05 -7.94
CA VAL A 130 -3.58 15.58 -7.98
C VAL A 130 -2.91 15.16 -9.29
N ILE A 131 -3.32 15.74 -10.44
CA ILE A 131 -2.70 15.49 -11.74
C ILE A 131 -1.21 15.83 -11.68
N ALA A 132 -0.84 17.01 -11.16
CA ALA A 132 0.56 17.43 -11.09
C ALA A 132 1.42 16.45 -10.27
N ILE A 133 0.91 15.94 -9.14
CA ILE A 133 1.61 14.93 -8.32
C ILE A 133 1.81 13.64 -9.13
N LEU A 134 0.76 13.16 -9.80
CA LEU A 134 0.80 11.93 -10.58
C LEU A 134 1.70 12.05 -11.81
N GLU A 135 1.65 13.17 -12.54
CA GLU A 135 2.52 13.45 -13.69
C GLU A 135 3.99 13.47 -13.27
N GLN A 136 4.31 14.14 -12.15
CA GLN A 136 5.67 14.16 -11.62
C GLN A 136 6.13 12.75 -11.23
N GLY A 137 5.28 11.96 -10.59
CA GLY A 137 5.58 10.58 -10.25
C GLY A 137 5.81 9.71 -11.49
N LEU A 138 4.92 9.78 -12.47
CA LEU A 138 5.02 8.99 -13.70
C LEU A 138 6.25 9.37 -14.54
N ALA A 139 6.61 10.66 -14.61
CA ALA A 139 7.81 11.13 -15.33
C ALA A 139 9.11 10.63 -14.70
N ASN A 140 9.12 10.34 -13.40
CA ASN A 140 10.29 9.86 -12.65
C ASN A 140 10.13 8.41 -12.17
N ARG A 141 9.24 7.64 -12.80
CA ARG A 141 8.94 6.26 -12.42
C ARG A 141 10.21 5.40 -12.48
N PRO A 142 10.60 4.74 -11.39
CA PRO A 142 11.81 3.93 -11.38
C PRO A 142 11.66 2.66 -12.21
N GLU A 143 12.78 2.18 -12.76
CA GLU A 143 12.84 0.81 -13.23
C GLU A 143 12.75 -0.14 -12.03
N LEU A 144 11.90 -1.15 -12.15
CA LEU A 144 11.74 -2.14 -11.11
C LEU A 144 12.73 -3.30 -11.34
N PRO A 145 13.35 -3.83 -10.27
CA PRO A 145 14.09 -5.08 -10.38
C PRO A 145 13.16 -6.23 -10.77
N ASP A 146 13.71 -7.38 -11.13
CA ASP A 146 12.90 -8.60 -11.34
C ASP A 146 12.34 -9.10 -10.00
N TYR A 147 11.33 -8.37 -9.52
CA TYR A 147 10.68 -8.65 -8.22
C TYR A 147 9.82 -9.92 -8.26
N LEU A 148 9.42 -10.39 -9.43
CA LEU A 148 8.59 -11.59 -9.56
C LEU A 148 9.41 -12.87 -9.31
N SER A 149 10.72 -12.84 -9.58
CA SER A 149 11.63 -13.94 -9.26
C SER A 149 12.05 -14.01 -7.78
N ILE A 150 11.73 -12.97 -6.98
CA ILE A 150 12.06 -12.95 -5.55
C ILE A 150 11.18 -13.96 -4.81
N GLU A 151 11.80 -14.99 -4.24
CA GLU A 151 11.11 -15.91 -3.35
C GLU A 151 10.74 -15.20 -2.05
N VAL A 152 9.45 -15.19 -1.73
CA VAL A 152 8.92 -14.72 -0.46
C VAL A 152 8.38 -15.92 0.27
N ALA A 153 8.84 -16.17 1.50
CA ALA A 153 8.29 -17.22 2.33
C ALA A 153 6.76 -17.05 2.42
N ASN A 154 6.03 -18.09 2.03
CA ASN A 154 4.56 -18.08 1.99
C ASN A 154 4.02 -18.07 3.42
N THR A 155 3.93 -16.89 4.02
CA THR A 155 3.32 -16.70 5.35
C THR A 155 1.79 -16.85 5.33
N ILE A 156 1.19 -16.92 4.14
CA ILE A 156 -0.26 -17.09 3.96
C ILE A 156 -0.64 -18.58 3.75
N GLY A 157 0.30 -19.42 3.30
CA GLY A 157 0.04 -20.84 2.96
C GLY A 157 -0.12 -21.80 4.12
N GLU A 158 0.08 -21.38 5.36
CA GLU A 158 -0.09 -22.22 6.55
C GLU A 158 -1.50 -22.14 7.19
N LEU A 159 -2.45 -21.51 6.49
CA LEU A 159 -3.83 -21.30 6.99
C LEU A 159 -4.85 -22.27 6.35
N VAL A 160 -4.40 -23.34 5.68
CA VAL A 160 -5.28 -24.39 5.12
C VAL A 160 -5.02 -25.72 5.81
#